data_44e71c6df19907b81939da1f280327d6
#
_entry.id   44e71c6df19907b81939da1f280327d6
#
_cell.length_a   1.000
_cell.length_b   1.000
_cell.length_c   1.000
_cell.angle_alpha   90.00
_cell.angle_beta   90.00
_cell.angle_gamma   90.00
#
_symmetry.space_group_name_H-M   'P 1'
#
loop_
_entity.id
_entity.type
_entity.pdbx_description
1 polymer ?
#
loop_
_entity_poly.entity_id
_entity_poly.type
_entity_poly.pdbx_seq_one_letter_code
_entity_poly.pdbx_strand_id
1 'polypeptide(L)'
;MKLTVFGKAYEVEKGSSAGDLLRAEYAEDFKSFYAVKHQDGSMTDLFAPIEADTQITPVTFADEDGKKVFRHSCSHLMAMAVLELYPDAKLAIGPAIENGFYYDFDIDPPIKVDDLPAIEKAMDKIMRQSLRPKRFTLPRGEAIDLMKEKNAPYKVELIEDLPEDATLSFYQMGDFVDLCAGPHLPNLNYIKAFKLTHTAGAYWRGDEHKKMLCRIYGTCFPTKAELSEYLVMLEEAKKRDHRKLGRELDLFDLRDEGPGFPFFYPKGMVLRNVLEDYWRKIHRKCG
;
A
#
# COMPACT_ATOMS: atom_id res chain seq x y z
N MET A 1 27.02 -18.68 11.39
CA MET A 1 26.98 -17.24 11.13
C MET A 1 26.36 -16.53 12.30
N LYS A 2 26.63 -15.24 12.46
CA LYS A 2 26.13 -14.42 13.58
C LYS A 2 24.98 -13.54 13.10
N LEU A 3 23.80 -13.75 13.67
CA LEU A 3 22.63 -12.90 13.48
C LEU A 3 22.39 -12.08 14.74
N THR A 4 22.39 -10.75 14.63
CA THR A 4 22.11 -9.87 15.75
C THR A 4 20.69 -9.30 15.63
N VAL A 5 19.86 -9.51 16.65
CA VAL A 5 18.45 -9.05 16.72
C VAL A 5 18.23 -8.38 18.07
N PHE A 6 17.68 -7.16 18.09
CA PHE A 6 17.48 -6.37 19.31
C PHE A 6 18.73 -6.26 20.21
N GLY A 7 19.92 -6.18 19.57
CA GLY A 7 21.21 -6.10 20.29
C GLY A 7 21.75 -7.44 20.85
N LYS A 8 20.98 -8.53 20.76
CA LYS A 8 21.40 -9.86 21.16
C LYS A 8 21.90 -10.65 19.95
N ALA A 9 23.06 -11.27 20.07
CA ALA A 9 23.68 -12.06 19.02
C ALA A 9 23.35 -13.56 19.17
N TYR A 10 22.99 -14.17 18.05
CA TYR A 10 22.66 -15.59 17.94
C TYR A 10 23.58 -16.25 16.90
N GLU A 11 23.96 -17.49 17.16
CA GLU A 11 24.61 -18.33 16.16
C GLU A 11 23.54 -19.05 15.34
N VAL A 12 23.57 -18.87 14.03
CA VAL A 12 22.61 -19.47 13.10
C VAL A 12 23.35 -20.22 11.98
N GLU A 13 22.73 -21.24 11.43
CA GLU A 13 23.27 -21.96 10.29
C GLU A 13 23.11 -21.11 9.02
N LYS A 14 24.02 -21.31 8.05
CA LYS A 14 23.91 -20.67 6.73
C LYS A 14 22.64 -21.11 6.02
N GLY A 15 21.87 -20.16 5.47
CA GLY A 15 20.62 -20.42 4.79
C GLY A 15 19.39 -20.51 5.71
N SER A 16 19.57 -20.45 7.06
CA SER A 16 18.44 -20.27 7.96
C SER A 16 17.81 -18.88 7.78
N SER A 17 16.59 -18.68 8.25
CA SER A 17 15.89 -17.41 8.13
C SER A 17 15.79 -16.66 9.47
N ALA A 18 15.67 -15.33 9.39
CA ALA A 18 15.33 -14.53 10.57
C ALA A 18 13.99 -14.96 11.20
N GLY A 19 13.02 -15.36 10.36
CA GLY A 19 11.71 -15.82 10.80
C GLY A 19 11.77 -17.07 11.67
N ASP A 20 12.68 -18.01 11.38
CA ASP A 20 12.83 -19.23 12.19
C ASP A 20 13.40 -18.90 13.57
N LEU A 21 14.43 -18.04 13.64
CA LEU A 21 14.98 -17.56 14.92
C LEU A 21 13.92 -16.79 15.74
N LEU A 22 13.24 -15.83 15.09
CA LEU A 22 12.23 -15.01 15.77
C LEU A 22 11.06 -15.83 16.28
N ARG A 23 10.67 -16.87 15.57
CA ARG A 23 9.63 -17.81 16.02
C ARG A 23 10.05 -18.59 17.25
N ALA A 24 11.32 -18.97 17.34
CA ALA A 24 11.87 -19.73 18.48
C ALA A 24 12.06 -18.85 19.72
N GLU A 25 12.64 -17.66 19.54
CA GLU A 25 13.08 -16.80 20.64
C GLU A 25 12.02 -15.75 21.08
N TYR A 26 11.09 -15.38 20.18
CA TYR A 26 10.10 -14.31 20.38
C TYR A 26 8.70 -14.81 19.98
N ALA A 27 8.31 -16.00 20.44
CA ALA A 27 7.10 -16.71 20.05
C ALA A 27 5.81 -15.87 20.28
N GLU A 28 5.74 -15.11 21.39
CA GLU A 28 4.58 -14.28 21.74
C GLU A 28 4.37 -13.14 20.74
N ASP A 29 5.46 -12.48 20.32
CA ASP A 29 5.45 -11.32 19.42
C ASP A 29 5.56 -11.73 17.95
N PHE A 30 5.87 -12.99 17.66
CA PHE A 30 6.18 -13.45 16.30
C PHE A 30 5.16 -13.04 15.25
N LYS A 31 3.86 -13.07 15.58
CA LYS A 31 2.78 -12.70 14.68
C LYS A 31 2.72 -11.20 14.35
N SER A 32 3.46 -10.38 15.09
CA SER A 32 3.55 -8.94 14.81
C SER A 32 4.67 -8.60 13.83
N PHE A 33 5.61 -9.52 13.57
CA PHE A 33 6.74 -9.28 12.66
C PHE A 33 6.38 -9.59 11.22
N TYR A 34 6.65 -8.64 10.33
CA TYR A 34 6.27 -8.71 8.92
C TYR A 34 7.45 -8.94 7.98
N ALA A 35 8.55 -8.27 8.24
CA ALA A 35 9.78 -8.31 7.47
C ALA A 35 10.97 -7.93 8.38
N VAL A 36 12.17 -7.91 7.85
CA VAL A 36 13.36 -7.45 8.57
C VAL A 36 14.04 -6.31 7.83
N LYS A 37 14.52 -5.33 8.61
CA LYS A 37 15.32 -4.21 8.15
C LYS A 37 16.77 -4.43 8.52
N HIS A 38 17.67 -4.28 7.56
CA HIS A 38 19.12 -4.38 7.73
C HIS A 38 19.72 -3.03 8.14
N GLN A 39 20.98 -3.03 8.57
CA GLN A 39 21.70 -1.81 8.98
C GLN A 39 21.86 -0.77 7.86
N ASP A 40 21.96 -1.20 6.61
CA ASP A 40 22.02 -0.34 5.43
C ASP A 40 20.67 0.27 5.02
N GLY A 41 19.61 -0.05 5.77
CA GLY A 41 18.25 0.38 5.49
C GLY A 41 17.49 -0.50 4.49
N SER A 42 18.14 -1.47 3.87
CA SER A 42 17.47 -2.43 2.99
C SER A 42 16.51 -3.32 3.77
N MET A 43 15.51 -3.87 3.10
CA MET A 43 14.51 -4.74 3.71
C MET A 43 14.43 -6.06 2.98
N THR A 44 14.25 -7.14 3.74
CA THR A 44 14.02 -8.48 3.20
C THR A 44 12.83 -9.16 3.86
N ASP A 45 12.30 -10.18 3.17
CA ASP A 45 11.24 -11.02 3.73
C ASP A 45 11.72 -11.69 5.03
N LEU A 46 10.78 -11.92 5.94
CA LEU A 46 11.06 -12.54 7.23
C LEU A 46 11.72 -13.92 7.10
N PHE A 47 11.38 -14.66 6.03
CA PHE A 47 11.92 -15.98 5.71
C PHE A 47 12.95 -15.97 4.58
N ALA A 48 13.53 -14.82 4.25
CA ALA A 48 14.70 -14.77 3.35
C ALA A 48 15.90 -15.50 3.97
N PRO A 49 16.68 -16.26 3.18
CA PRO A 49 17.85 -16.96 3.69
C PRO A 49 18.93 -15.95 4.13
N ILE A 50 19.59 -16.24 5.24
CA ILE A 50 20.71 -15.46 5.77
C ILE A 50 21.98 -16.05 5.19
N GLU A 51 22.74 -15.22 4.42
CA GLU A 51 23.94 -15.67 3.71
C GLU A 51 25.26 -15.16 4.31
N ALA A 52 25.17 -14.17 5.22
CA ALA A 52 26.33 -13.56 5.89
C ALA A 52 25.97 -13.09 7.30
N ASP A 53 26.99 -12.79 8.11
CA ASP A 53 26.80 -12.14 9.40
C ASP A 53 26.06 -10.80 9.19
N THR A 54 24.98 -10.61 9.94
CA THR A 54 24.14 -9.42 9.76
C THR A 54 23.45 -9.01 11.07
N GLN A 55 23.14 -7.73 11.14
CA GLN A 55 22.26 -7.21 12.18
C GLN A 55 20.94 -6.77 11.54
N ILE A 56 19.84 -7.18 12.14
CA ILE A 56 18.50 -6.91 11.65
C ILE A 56 17.61 -6.33 12.75
N THR A 57 16.59 -5.61 12.30
CA THR A 57 15.48 -5.13 13.13
C THR A 57 14.19 -5.64 12.53
N PRO A 58 13.43 -6.51 13.20
CA PRO A 58 12.10 -6.91 12.75
C PRO A 58 11.17 -5.69 12.71
N VAL A 59 10.36 -5.58 11.66
CA VAL A 59 9.39 -4.49 11.50
C VAL A 59 7.97 -4.98 11.72
N THR A 60 7.17 -4.11 12.36
CA THR A 60 5.78 -4.36 12.75
C THR A 60 4.84 -3.33 12.12
N PHE A 61 3.53 -3.42 12.38
CA PHE A 61 2.58 -2.39 11.93
C PHE A 61 2.76 -1.03 12.63
N ALA A 62 3.48 -0.98 13.74
CA ALA A 62 3.81 0.29 14.39
C ALA A 62 4.84 1.11 13.58
N ASP A 63 5.67 0.43 12.78
CA ASP A 63 6.71 1.03 11.97
C ASP A 63 6.17 1.43 10.60
N GLU A 64 6.63 2.56 10.05
CA GLU A 64 6.23 2.99 8.70
C GLU A 64 6.62 1.97 7.62
N ASP A 65 7.78 1.33 7.75
CA ASP A 65 8.21 0.29 6.82
C ASP A 65 7.32 -0.95 6.94
N GLY A 66 6.93 -1.34 8.16
CA GLY A 66 6.01 -2.46 8.37
C GLY A 66 4.60 -2.17 7.84
N LYS A 67 4.09 -0.94 7.98
CA LYS A 67 2.83 -0.52 7.33
C LYS A 67 2.90 -0.64 5.82
N LYS A 68 4.03 -0.23 5.20
CA LYS A 68 4.23 -0.37 3.75
C LYS A 68 4.18 -1.82 3.31
N VAL A 69 4.89 -2.73 4.01
CA VAL A 69 4.88 -4.18 3.73
C VAL A 69 3.46 -4.74 3.82
N PHE A 70 2.73 -4.37 4.87
CA PHE A 70 1.37 -4.83 5.11
C PHE A 70 0.42 -4.37 4.00
N ARG A 71 0.42 -3.08 3.68
CA ARG A 71 -0.43 -2.47 2.65
C ARG A 71 -0.09 -2.97 1.25
N HIS A 72 1.21 -3.11 0.95
CA HIS A 72 1.66 -3.67 -0.31
C HIS A 72 1.23 -5.14 -0.49
N SER A 73 1.31 -5.96 0.56
CA SER A 73 0.80 -7.32 0.50
C SER A 73 -0.73 -7.36 0.32
N CYS A 74 -1.45 -6.39 0.88
CA CYS A 74 -2.89 -6.27 0.68
C CYS A 74 -3.24 -5.82 -0.75
N SER A 75 -2.41 -4.98 -1.40
CA SER A 75 -2.62 -4.62 -2.81
C SER A 75 -2.50 -5.84 -3.74
N HIS A 76 -1.55 -6.75 -3.46
CA HIS A 76 -1.44 -8.01 -4.20
C HIS A 76 -2.62 -8.96 -3.91
N LEU A 77 -3.11 -9.02 -2.67
CA LEU A 77 -4.33 -9.77 -2.35
C LEU A 77 -5.54 -9.25 -3.16
N MET A 78 -5.66 -7.92 -3.32
CA MET A 78 -6.69 -7.32 -4.16
C MET A 78 -6.47 -7.66 -5.65
N ALA A 79 -5.23 -7.61 -6.14
CA ALA A 79 -4.91 -7.98 -7.52
C ALA A 79 -5.30 -9.44 -7.84
N MET A 80 -5.02 -10.36 -6.92
CA MET A 80 -5.45 -11.76 -7.03
C MET A 80 -6.98 -11.89 -7.11
N ALA A 81 -7.71 -11.15 -6.25
CA ALA A 81 -9.17 -11.18 -6.24
C ALA A 81 -9.78 -10.59 -7.52
N VAL A 82 -9.17 -9.52 -8.05
CA VAL A 82 -9.60 -8.95 -9.34
C VAL A 82 -9.39 -9.94 -10.46
N LEU A 83 -8.23 -10.61 -10.55
CA LEU A 83 -7.99 -11.62 -11.58
C LEU A 83 -8.87 -12.86 -11.44
N GLU A 84 -9.29 -13.27 -10.22
CA GLU A 84 -10.26 -14.35 -10.03
C GLU A 84 -11.64 -13.99 -10.62
N LEU A 85 -12.06 -12.73 -10.49
CA LEU A 85 -13.37 -12.26 -10.97
C LEU A 85 -13.33 -11.75 -12.42
N TYR A 86 -12.19 -11.21 -12.85
CA TYR A 86 -11.96 -10.59 -14.14
C TYR A 86 -10.65 -11.12 -14.75
N PRO A 87 -10.66 -12.33 -15.32
CA PRO A 87 -9.43 -12.99 -15.82
C PRO A 87 -8.70 -12.23 -16.94
N ASP A 88 -9.42 -11.39 -17.68
CA ASP A 88 -8.87 -10.59 -18.80
C ASP A 88 -8.24 -9.27 -18.33
N ALA A 89 -8.36 -8.92 -17.05
CA ALA A 89 -7.76 -7.71 -16.49
C ALA A 89 -6.23 -7.79 -16.56
N LYS A 90 -5.58 -6.70 -16.99
CA LYS A 90 -4.12 -6.62 -17.05
C LYS A 90 -3.60 -5.79 -15.88
N LEU A 91 -2.63 -6.35 -15.18
CA LEU A 91 -2.01 -5.73 -14.03
C LEU A 91 -1.02 -4.64 -14.43
N ALA A 92 -1.09 -3.47 -13.78
CA ALA A 92 -0.11 -2.43 -13.93
C ALA A 92 0.75 -2.28 -12.66
N ILE A 93 0.42 -1.38 -11.75
CA ILE A 93 1.18 -1.15 -10.51
C ILE A 93 0.27 -1.08 -9.28
N GLY A 94 0.78 -1.53 -8.13
CA GLY A 94 0.05 -1.57 -6.86
C GLY A 94 0.87 -1.18 -5.64
N PRO A 95 1.24 0.11 -5.48
CA PRO A 95 2.03 0.56 -4.35
C PRO A 95 1.19 0.72 -3.08
N ALA A 96 1.88 0.65 -1.93
CA ALA A 96 1.37 1.18 -0.69
C ALA A 96 1.41 2.71 -0.69
N ILE A 97 0.42 3.35 -0.07
CA ILE A 97 0.34 4.79 0.17
C ILE A 97 0.17 5.07 1.67
N GLU A 98 0.22 6.33 2.08
CA GLU A 98 0.25 6.74 3.49
C GLU A 98 -0.85 6.09 4.34
N ASN A 99 -2.10 6.03 3.85
CA ASN A 99 -3.24 5.49 4.60
C ASN A 99 -3.92 4.29 3.94
N GLY A 100 -3.21 3.60 3.05
CA GLY A 100 -3.79 2.46 2.34
C GLY A 100 -2.92 1.95 1.21
N PHE A 101 -3.55 1.54 0.16
CA PHE A 101 -2.93 1.04 -1.06
C PHE A 101 -3.84 1.31 -2.25
N TYR A 102 -3.31 1.18 -3.43
CA TYR A 102 -4.11 1.06 -4.64
C TYR A 102 -3.50 0.02 -5.59
N TYR A 103 -4.25 -0.34 -6.61
CA TYR A 103 -3.74 -1.10 -7.74
C TYR A 103 -4.41 -0.62 -9.02
N ASP A 104 -3.62 -0.51 -10.11
CA ASP A 104 -4.06 -0.09 -11.42
C ASP A 104 -4.30 -1.30 -12.31
N PHE A 105 -5.47 -1.35 -12.93
CA PHE A 105 -5.91 -2.41 -13.82
C PHE A 105 -6.29 -1.85 -15.19
N ASP A 106 -5.81 -2.48 -16.24
CA ASP A 106 -6.37 -2.30 -17.57
C ASP A 106 -7.50 -3.29 -17.75
N ILE A 107 -8.73 -2.82 -17.71
CA ILE A 107 -9.95 -3.60 -17.76
C ILE A 107 -11.05 -2.82 -18.48
N ASP A 108 -11.84 -3.50 -19.29
CA ASP A 108 -13.01 -2.94 -20.00
C ASP A 108 -14.21 -3.91 -19.89
N PRO A 109 -15.38 -3.50 -19.36
CA PRO A 109 -15.65 -2.18 -18.77
C PRO A 109 -14.91 -1.94 -17.43
N PRO A 110 -14.66 -0.67 -17.04
CA PRO A 110 -13.98 -0.36 -15.82
C PRO A 110 -14.80 -0.78 -14.59
N ILE A 111 -14.12 -1.26 -13.55
CA ILE A 111 -14.71 -1.66 -12.28
C ILE A 111 -15.35 -0.45 -11.59
N LYS A 112 -16.59 -0.60 -11.14
CA LYS A 112 -17.37 0.43 -10.45
C LYS A 112 -17.33 0.23 -8.93
N VAL A 113 -17.76 1.24 -8.19
CA VAL A 113 -17.85 1.17 -6.72
C VAL A 113 -18.79 0.05 -6.27
N ASP A 114 -19.84 -0.24 -7.02
CA ASP A 114 -20.82 -1.30 -6.73
C ASP A 114 -20.21 -2.72 -6.85
N ASP A 115 -19.09 -2.87 -7.57
CA ASP A 115 -18.38 -4.15 -7.73
C ASP A 115 -17.43 -4.45 -6.55
N LEU A 116 -17.04 -3.42 -5.78
CA LEU A 116 -16.07 -3.55 -4.70
C LEU A 116 -16.45 -4.59 -3.63
N PRO A 117 -17.72 -4.74 -3.21
CA PRO A 117 -18.10 -5.79 -2.26
C PRO A 117 -17.84 -7.21 -2.77
N ALA A 118 -17.96 -7.45 -4.08
CA ALA A 118 -17.67 -8.75 -4.67
C ALA A 118 -16.17 -9.04 -4.63
N ILE A 119 -15.33 -8.03 -4.92
CA ILE A 119 -13.87 -8.13 -4.84
C ILE A 119 -13.44 -8.37 -3.39
N GLU A 120 -14.01 -7.63 -2.40
CA GLU A 120 -13.73 -7.86 -0.98
C GLU A 120 -14.05 -9.29 -0.54
N LYS A 121 -15.15 -9.86 -1.03
CA LYS A 121 -15.52 -11.25 -0.76
C LYS A 121 -14.52 -12.25 -1.35
N ALA A 122 -14.02 -12.00 -2.55
CA ALA A 122 -12.97 -12.80 -3.16
C ALA A 122 -11.64 -12.66 -2.40
N MET A 123 -11.25 -11.44 -2.00
CA MET A 123 -10.08 -11.21 -1.13
C MET A 123 -10.17 -12.02 0.17
N ASP A 124 -11.33 -12.03 0.82
CA ASP A 124 -11.56 -12.79 2.08
C ASP A 124 -11.40 -14.31 1.86
N LYS A 125 -11.89 -14.83 0.71
CA LYS A 125 -11.72 -16.22 0.32
C LYS A 125 -10.24 -16.58 0.09
N ILE A 126 -9.49 -15.74 -0.63
CA ILE A 126 -8.08 -15.95 -0.93
C ILE A 126 -7.24 -15.85 0.35
N MET A 127 -7.49 -14.85 1.20
CA MET A 127 -6.80 -14.67 2.48
C MET A 127 -6.88 -15.94 3.37
N ARG A 128 -8.03 -16.60 3.40
CA ARG A 128 -8.25 -17.86 4.16
C ARG A 128 -7.42 -19.04 3.65
N GLN A 129 -6.96 -19.01 2.41
CA GLN A 129 -6.07 -20.04 1.86
C GLN A 129 -4.67 -20.00 2.49
N SER A 130 -4.34 -18.94 3.23
CA SER A 130 -3.07 -18.78 3.94
C SER A 130 -1.85 -18.93 3.01
N LEU A 131 -1.93 -18.37 1.81
CA LEU A 131 -0.84 -18.41 0.84
C LEU A 131 0.38 -17.66 1.36
N ARG A 132 1.55 -18.24 1.12
CA ARG A 132 2.85 -17.65 1.48
C ARG A 132 3.50 -17.06 0.24
N PRO A 133 3.81 -15.76 0.22
CA PRO A 133 4.58 -15.16 -0.85
C PRO A 133 5.97 -15.82 -0.96
N LYS A 134 6.34 -16.21 -2.17
CA LYS A 134 7.65 -16.79 -2.48
C LYS A 134 8.37 -15.89 -3.44
N ARG A 135 9.49 -15.33 -3.01
CA ARG A 135 10.36 -14.49 -3.85
C ARG A 135 11.24 -15.36 -4.74
N PHE A 136 11.39 -14.98 -6.00
CA PHE A 136 12.38 -15.54 -6.92
C PHE A 136 12.87 -14.45 -7.87
N THR A 137 13.97 -14.70 -8.56
CA THR A 137 14.57 -13.79 -9.54
C THR A 137 14.73 -14.49 -10.87
N LEU A 138 14.60 -13.73 -11.96
CA LEU A 138 14.79 -14.23 -13.31
C LEU A 138 15.74 -13.31 -14.10
N PRO A 139 16.51 -13.86 -15.05
CA PRO A 139 17.16 -13.06 -16.08
C PRO A 139 16.13 -12.29 -16.91
N ARG A 140 16.53 -11.13 -17.46
CA ARG A 140 15.62 -10.22 -18.18
C ARG A 140 14.80 -10.90 -19.29
N GLY A 141 15.43 -11.74 -20.11
CA GLY A 141 14.71 -12.45 -21.18
C GLY A 141 13.60 -13.33 -20.64
N GLU A 142 13.90 -14.19 -19.66
CA GLU A 142 12.93 -15.07 -19.02
C GLU A 142 11.85 -14.29 -18.28
N ALA A 143 12.19 -13.15 -17.67
CA ALA A 143 11.25 -12.26 -17.00
C ALA A 143 10.22 -11.65 -17.98
N ILE A 144 10.69 -11.21 -19.14
CA ILE A 144 9.81 -10.69 -20.22
C ILE A 144 8.90 -11.79 -20.75
N ASP A 145 9.44 -12.98 -20.99
CA ASP A 145 8.67 -14.12 -21.51
C ASP A 145 7.59 -14.55 -20.52
N LEU A 146 7.92 -14.62 -19.23
CA LEU A 146 6.95 -14.91 -18.17
C LEU A 146 5.83 -13.86 -18.12
N MET A 147 6.16 -12.56 -18.22
CA MET A 147 5.15 -11.50 -18.18
C MET A 147 4.29 -11.46 -19.44
N LYS A 148 4.83 -11.85 -20.59
CA LYS A 148 4.05 -12.05 -21.83
C LYS A 148 3.09 -13.23 -21.69
N GLU A 149 3.54 -14.36 -21.16
CA GLU A 149 2.69 -15.53 -20.88
C GLU A 149 1.53 -15.18 -19.93
N LYS A 150 1.81 -14.38 -18.90
CA LYS A 150 0.80 -13.89 -17.94
C LYS A 150 -0.07 -12.74 -18.49
N ASN A 151 0.04 -12.36 -19.76
CA ASN A 151 -0.69 -11.24 -20.37
C ASN A 151 -0.55 -9.91 -19.59
N ALA A 152 0.66 -9.62 -19.11
CA ALA A 152 0.98 -8.45 -18.29
C ALA A 152 1.85 -7.41 -19.05
N PRO A 153 1.32 -6.73 -20.10
CA PRO A 153 2.11 -5.84 -20.95
C PRO A 153 2.73 -4.67 -20.20
N TYR A 154 2.07 -4.14 -19.19
CA TYR A 154 2.59 -3.06 -18.34
C TYR A 154 3.81 -3.50 -17.53
N LYS A 155 3.88 -4.78 -17.13
CA LYS A 155 5.05 -5.34 -16.46
C LYS A 155 6.20 -5.55 -17.44
N VAL A 156 5.92 -5.91 -18.68
CA VAL A 156 6.95 -5.97 -19.74
C VAL A 156 7.56 -4.59 -19.95
N GLU A 157 6.74 -3.53 -20.14
CA GLU A 157 7.22 -2.15 -20.28
C GLU A 157 8.07 -1.71 -19.06
N LEU A 158 7.65 -2.08 -17.83
CA LEU A 158 8.44 -1.78 -16.64
C LEU A 158 9.80 -2.48 -16.62
N ILE A 159 9.87 -3.75 -17.05
CA ILE A 159 11.12 -4.50 -17.14
C ILE A 159 12.06 -3.88 -18.17
N GLU A 160 11.51 -3.49 -19.32
CA GLU A 160 12.30 -2.88 -20.41
C GLU A 160 12.93 -1.54 -20.01
N ASP A 161 12.27 -0.77 -19.14
CA ASP A 161 12.76 0.52 -18.66
C ASP A 161 13.77 0.42 -17.50
N LEU A 162 13.88 -0.73 -16.85
CA LEU A 162 14.86 -0.91 -15.78
C LEU A 162 16.29 -0.98 -16.35
N PRO A 163 17.32 -0.53 -15.58
CA PRO A 163 18.72 -0.70 -15.97
C PRO A 163 19.06 -2.16 -16.31
N GLU A 164 20.00 -2.40 -17.23
CA GLU A 164 20.35 -3.76 -17.68
C GLU A 164 20.85 -4.67 -16.54
N ASP A 165 21.53 -4.09 -15.56
CA ASP A 165 22.07 -4.75 -14.37
C ASP A 165 21.07 -4.90 -13.23
N ALA A 166 19.83 -4.42 -13.40
CA ALA A 166 18.81 -4.50 -12.37
C ALA A 166 18.41 -5.95 -12.06
N THR A 167 18.37 -6.29 -10.78
CA THR A 167 17.85 -7.58 -10.32
C THR A 167 16.31 -7.59 -10.44
N LEU A 168 15.80 -8.42 -11.34
CA LEU A 168 14.36 -8.59 -11.54
C LEU A 168 13.81 -9.62 -10.57
N SER A 169 13.05 -9.17 -9.60
CA SER A 169 12.43 -10.02 -8.60
C SER A 169 10.92 -10.12 -8.79
N PHE A 170 10.42 -11.29 -8.47
CA PHE A 170 9.02 -11.67 -8.58
C PHE A 170 8.54 -12.29 -7.28
N TYR A 171 7.24 -12.19 -7.05
CA TYR A 171 6.59 -12.91 -5.96
C TYR A 171 5.49 -13.80 -6.51
N GLN A 172 5.52 -15.06 -6.09
CA GLN A 172 4.51 -16.06 -6.39
C GLN A 172 3.62 -16.32 -5.18
N MET A 173 2.30 -16.32 -5.38
CA MET A 173 1.27 -16.65 -4.38
C MET A 173 0.22 -17.57 -5.01
N GLY A 174 0.37 -18.88 -4.87
CA GLY A 174 -0.39 -19.84 -5.67
C GLY A 174 -0.06 -19.70 -7.16
N ASP A 175 -1.07 -19.49 -8.00
CA ASP A 175 -0.92 -19.29 -9.46
C ASP A 175 -0.64 -17.81 -9.83
N PHE A 176 -0.80 -16.91 -8.87
CA PHE A 176 -0.51 -15.49 -9.06
C PHE A 176 0.99 -15.25 -9.01
N VAL A 177 1.50 -14.53 -10.01
CA VAL A 177 2.90 -14.07 -10.09
C VAL A 177 2.92 -12.61 -10.46
N ASP A 178 3.69 -11.81 -9.74
CA ASP A 178 3.86 -10.38 -10.05
C ASP A 178 5.33 -9.94 -9.98
N LEU A 179 5.72 -9.03 -10.87
CA LEU A 179 6.99 -8.31 -10.80
C LEU A 179 6.96 -7.35 -9.61
N CYS A 180 7.81 -7.60 -8.62
CA CYS A 180 7.76 -6.85 -7.37
C CYS A 180 9.10 -6.89 -6.64
N ALA A 181 9.52 -5.76 -6.07
CA ALA A 181 10.72 -5.67 -5.24
C ALA A 181 10.53 -6.27 -3.84
N GLY A 182 9.30 -6.31 -3.33
CA GLY A 182 8.99 -6.74 -1.97
C GLY A 182 9.45 -5.73 -0.89
N PRO A 183 9.63 -6.17 0.38
CA PRO A 183 9.20 -7.46 0.88
C PRO A 183 7.69 -7.59 1.07
N HIS A 184 7.23 -8.82 1.32
CA HIS A 184 5.84 -9.15 1.61
C HIS A 184 5.64 -9.72 3.01
N LEU A 185 4.39 -9.75 3.47
CA LEU A 185 3.99 -10.46 4.68
C LEU A 185 4.35 -11.95 4.59
N PRO A 186 4.71 -12.59 5.71
CA PRO A 186 5.03 -14.03 5.74
C PRO A 186 3.91 -14.93 5.24
N ASN A 187 2.67 -14.44 5.32
CA ASN A 187 1.47 -15.15 4.91
C ASN A 187 0.32 -14.15 4.74
N LEU A 188 -0.52 -14.34 3.73
CA LEU A 188 -1.66 -13.46 3.47
C LEU A 188 -2.72 -13.46 4.60
N ASN A 189 -2.75 -14.48 5.44
CA ASN A 189 -3.68 -14.54 6.57
C ASN A 189 -3.34 -13.55 7.72
N TYR A 190 -2.23 -12.82 7.64
CA TYR A 190 -1.93 -11.68 8.52
C TYR A 190 -2.89 -10.51 8.26
N ILE A 191 -3.44 -10.41 7.06
CA ILE A 191 -4.38 -9.35 6.67
C ILE A 191 -5.77 -9.71 7.20
N LYS A 192 -6.11 -9.21 8.40
CA LYS A 192 -7.38 -9.54 9.07
C LYS A 192 -8.51 -8.57 8.76
N ALA A 193 -8.19 -7.36 8.35
CA ALA A 193 -9.15 -6.31 8.13
C ALA A 193 -8.72 -5.42 6.96
N PHE A 194 -9.60 -5.30 5.98
CA PHE A 194 -9.40 -4.42 4.81
C PHE A 194 -10.74 -3.85 4.36
N LYS A 195 -10.68 -2.75 3.62
CA LYS A 195 -11.84 -2.11 2.99
C LYS A 195 -11.40 -1.50 1.68
N LEU A 196 -12.11 -1.81 0.59
CA LEU A 196 -11.99 -1.09 -0.66
C LEU A 196 -12.86 0.17 -0.59
N THR A 197 -12.31 1.32 -0.95
CA THR A 197 -12.93 2.61 -0.66
C THR A 197 -13.58 3.27 -1.86
N HIS A 198 -12.90 3.28 -3.00
CA HIS A 198 -13.40 3.90 -4.23
C HIS A 198 -12.58 3.46 -5.45
N THR A 199 -13.11 3.78 -6.62
CA THR A 199 -12.43 3.63 -7.90
C THR A 199 -12.17 4.98 -8.54
N ALA A 200 -11.11 5.10 -9.33
CA ALA A 200 -10.80 6.29 -10.11
C ALA A 200 -10.14 5.91 -11.44
N GLY A 201 -10.24 6.79 -12.44
CA GLY A 201 -9.41 6.71 -13.63
C GLY A 201 -7.99 7.21 -13.33
N ALA A 202 -6.97 6.55 -13.86
CA ALA A 202 -5.59 6.99 -13.76
C ALA A 202 -4.87 6.72 -15.08
N TYR A 203 -4.26 7.73 -15.67
CA TYR A 203 -3.46 7.53 -16.87
C TYR A 203 -2.18 6.76 -16.53
N TRP A 204 -1.83 5.80 -17.39
CA TRP A 204 -0.61 5.04 -17.22
C TRP A 204 0.61 5.97 -17.13
N ARG A 205 1.36 5.87 -16.02
CA ARG A 205 2.49 6.74 -15.68
C ARG A 205 2.17 8.25 -15.60
N GLY A 206 0.90 8.60 -15.40
CA GLY A 206 0.47 10.00 -15.33
C GLY A 206 0.46 10.73 -16.67
N ASP A 207 0.65 10.02 -17.77
CA ASP A 207 0.66 10.59 -19.13
C ASP A 207 -0.75 10.52 -19.74
N GLU A 208 -1.37 11.67 -19.98
CA GLU A 208 -2.72 11.79 -20.53
C GLU A 208 -2.87 11.23 -21.97
N HIS A 209 -1.75 11.03 -22.69
CA HIS A 209 -1.74 10.42 -24.00
C HIS A 209 -1.72 8.88 -23.96
N LYS A 210 -1.48 8.29 -22.78
CA LYS A 210 -1.51 6.86 -22.54
C LYS A 210 -2.89 6.39 -22.12
N LYS A 211 -3.06 5.05 -22.08
CA LYS A 211 -4.32 4.44 -21.70
C LYS A 211 -4.73 4.84 -20.27
N MET A 212 -6.00 5.19 -20.11
CA MET A 212 -6.62 5.37 -18.81
C MET A 212 -6.91 3.99 -18.21
N LEU A 213 -6.36 3.74 -17.03
CA LEU A 213 -6.50 2.53 -16.24
C LEU A 213 -7.58 2.72 -15.16
N CYS A 214 -8.16 1.61 -14.72
CA CYS A 214 -9.04 1.60 -13.57
C CYS A 214 -8.19 1.43 -12.30
N ARG A 215 -8.15 2.44 -11.44
CA ARG A 215 -7.48 2.40 -10.14
C ARG A 215 -8.48 2.07 -9.04
N ILE A 216 -8.19 1.04 -8.26
CA ILE A 216 -8.98 0.68 -7.08
C ILE A 216 -8.17 1.05 -5.84
N TYR A 217 -8.78 1.81 -4.93
CA TYR A 217 -8.18 2.18 -3.65
C TYR A 217 -8.73 1.32 -2.52
N GLY A 218 -7.86 1.02 -1.58
CA GLY A 218 -8.22 0.31 -0.36
C GLY A 218 -7.38 0.71 0.83
N THR A 219 -7.83 0.29 2.00
CA THR A 219 -7.07 0.39 3.25
C THR A 219 -7.09 -0.94 3.98
N CYS A 220 -6.10 -1.19 4.83
CA CYS A 220 -6.03 -2.42 5.62
C CYS A 220 -5.30 -2.20 6.95
N PHE A 221 -5.69 -3.03 7.92
CA PHE A 221 -5.20 -2.97 9.30
C PHE A 221 -5.00 -4.38 9.86
N PRO A 222 -4.16 -4.57 10.88
CA PRO A 222 -3.99 -5.85 11.55
C PRO A 222 -5.26 -6.38 12.20
N THR A 223 -6.12 -5.48 12.70
CA THR A 223 -7.36 -5.82 13.40
C THR A 223 -8.59 -5.13 12.83
N LYS A 224 -9.75 -5.76 13.03
CA LYS A 224 -11.05 -5.16 12.67
C LYS A 224 -11.37 -3.91 13.50
N ALA A 225 -10.89 -3.84 14.74
CA ALA A 225 -11.09 -2.68 15.61
C ALA A 225 -10.39 -1.45 15.02
N GLU A 226 -9.09 -1.56 14.66
CA GLU A 226 -8.31 -0.49 14.04
C GLU A 226 -8.94 -0.02 12.71
N LEU A 227 -9.38 -0.96 11.88
CA LEU A 227 -10.10 -0.61 10.64
C LEU A 227 -11.40 0.17 10.95
N SER A 228 -12.18 -0.27 11.94
CA SER A 228 -13.43 0.39 12.32
C SER A 228 -13.18 1.81 12.84
N GLU A 229 -12.18 2.00 13.69
CA GLU A 229 -11.77 3.32 14.18
C GLU A 229 -11.36 4.25 13.04
N TYR A 230 -10.57 3.74 12.10
CA TYR A 230 -10.16 4.49 10.92
C TYR A 230 -11.34 4.89 10.04
N LEU A 231 -12.30 3.99 9.80
CA LEU A 231 -13.49 4.29 9.01
C LEU A 231 -14.40 5.32 9.70
N VAL A 232 -14.56 5.24 11.02
CA VAL A 232 -15.26 6.26 11.82
C VAL A 232 -14.56 7.62 11.70
N MET A 233 -13.23 7.65 11.83
CA MET A 233 -12.46 8.88 11.65
C MET A 233 -12.68 9.51 10.26
N LEU A 234 -12.69 8.69 9.20
CA LEU A 234 -12.98 9.18 7.84
C LEU A 234 -14.39 9.76 7.70
N GLU A 235 -15.40 9.12 8.29
CA GLU A 235 -16.79 9.63 8.29
C GLU A 235 -16.89 10.96 9.06
N GLU A 236 -16.22 11.06 10.21
CA GLU A 236 -16.16 12.32 10.96
C GLU A 236 -15.41 13.41 10.19
N ALA A 237 -14.32 13.05 9.47
CA ALA A 237 -13.62 14.00 8.61
C ALA A 237 -14.50 14.52 7.48
N LYS A 238 -15.31 13.67 6.84
CA LYS A 238 -16.29 14.08 5.81
C LYS A 238 -17.35 15.04 6.36
N LYS A 239 -17.83 14.82 7.59
CA LYS A 239 -18.79 15.72 8.25
C LYS A 239 -18.18 17.11 8.52
N ARG A 240 -16.85 17.16 8.75
CA ARG A 240 -16.10 18.40 9.04
C ARG A 240 -15.47 19.03 7.80
N ASP A 241 -15.81 18.57 6.58
CA ASP A 241 -15.29 19.18 5.34
C ASP A 241 -15.65 20.68 5.34
N HIS A 242 -14.63 21.52 5.25
CA HIS A 242 -14.78 22.98 5.29
C HIS A 242 -15.67 23.53 4.19
N ARG A 243 -15.72 22.88 3.02
CA ARG A 243 -16.59 23.29 1.91
C ARG A 243 -18.06 23.03 2.23
N LYS A 244 -18.34 21.92 2.92
CA LYS A 244 -19.69 21.60 3.42
C LYS A 244 -20.08 22.56 4.53
N LEU A 245 -19.27 22.67 5.57
CA LEU A 245 -19.53 23.53 6.72
C LEU A 245 -19.57 25.01 6.31
N GLY A 246 -18.70 25.45 5.41
CA GLY A 246 -18.67 26.81 4.90
C GLY A 246 -19.97 27.21 4.24
N ARG A 247 -20.57 26.31 3.46
CA ARG A 247 -21.87 26.52 2.81
C ARG A 247 -23.03 26.44 3.81
N GLU A 248 -23.06 25.42 4.68
CA GLU A 248 -24.13 25.24 5.69
C GLU A 248 -24.20 26.40 6.71
N LEU A 249 -23.06 27.00 7.03
CA LEU A 249 -22.96 28.09 7.99
C LEU A 249 -22.96 29.49 7.34
N ASP A 250 -23.13 29.59 6.04
CA ASP A 250 -23.03 30.85 5.26
C ASP A 250 -21.70 31.58 5.51
N LEU A 251 -20.60 30.87 5.44
CA LEU A 251 -19.26 31.46 5.64
C LEU A 251 -18.62 31.91 4.33
N PHE A 252 -18.68 31.08 3.31
CA PHE A 252 -18.16 31.36 1.97
C PHE A 252 -18.79 30.46 0.91
N ASP A 253 -18.63 30.85 -0.34
CA ASP A 253 -19.00 30.04 -1.51
C ASP A 253 -17.91 30.08 -2.58
N LEU A 254 -17.91 29.06 -3.46
CA LEU A 254 -17.10 29.02 -4.66
C LEU A 254 -18.02 29.31 -5.84
N ARG A 255 -17.71 30.38 -6.60
CA ARG A 255 -18.54 30.85 -7.70
C ARG A 255 -17.82 30.65 -9.03
N ASP A 256 -18.63 30.55 -10.10
CA ASP A 256 -18.11 30.36 -11.47
C ASP A 256 -17.34 31.60 -11.96
N GLU A 257 -17.62 32.80 -11.41
CA GLU A 257 -16.92 34.05 -11.74
C GLU A 257 -15.47 34.07 -11.24
N GLY A 258 -15.10 33.17 -10.30
CA GLY A 258 -13.76 33.07 -9.75
C GLY A 258 -13.41 31.62 -9.38
N PRO A 259 -13.18 30.72 -10.35
CA PRO A 259 -12.88 29.33 -10.07
C PRO A 259 -11.67 29.20 -9.12
N GLY A 260 -11.88 28.50 -7.99
CA GLY A 260 -10.86 28.31 -6.97
C GLY A 260 -10.70 29.43 -5.94
N PHE A 261 -11.40 30.59 -6.11
CA PHE A 261 -11.40 31.66 -5.14
C PHE A 261 -12.64 31.58 -4.23
N PRO A 262 -12.49 31.55 -2.87
CA PRO A 262 -13.62 31.60 -1.96
C PRO A 262 -14.14 33.03 -1.83
N PHE A 263 -15.43 33.20 -2.07
CA PHE A 263 -16.17 34.45 -1.82
C PHE A 263 -16.76 34.41 -0.41
N PHE A 264 -16.17 35.22 0.49
CA PHE A 264 -16.60 35.23 1.89
C PHE A 264 -17.86 36.05 2.10
N TYR A 265 -18.84 35.46 2.80
CA TYR A 265 -20.01 36.17 3.33
C TYR A 265 -19.66 36.92 4.62
N PRO A 266 -20.54 37.81 5.12
CA PRO A 266 -20.23 38.62 6.32
C PRO A 266 -19.81 37.81 7.53
N LYS A 267 -20.44 36.66 7.81
CA LYS A 267 -20.02 35.78 8.92
C LYS A 267 -18.63 35.17 8.69
N GLY A 268 -18.34 34.75 7.47
CA GLY A 268 -17.04 34.22 7.09
C GLY A 268 -15.93 35.27 7.22
N MET A 269 -16.22 36.54 6.86
CA MET A 269 -15.28 37.63 7.03
C MET A 269 -14.98 37.93 8.50
N VAL A 270 -15.97 37.84 9.40
CA VAL A 270 -15.72 37.97 10.85
C VAL A 270 -14.76 36.88 11.32
N LEU A 271 -15.02 35.62 10.98
CA LEU A 271 -14.14 34.49 11.34
C LEU A 271 -12.72 34.68 10.78
N ARG A 272 -12.60 35.03 9.51
CA ARG A 272 -11.32 35.31 8.86
C ARG A 272 -10.54 36.41 9.55
N ASN A 273 -11.17 37.55 9.84
CA ASN A 273 -10.53 38.70 10.50
C ASN A 273 -10.04 38.29 11.89
N VAL A 274 -10.80 37.55 12.68
CA VAL A 274 -10.36 37.08 14.01
C VAL A 274 -9.10 36.20 13.90
N LEU A 275 -9.05 35.29 12.92
CA LEU A 275 -7.88 34.43 12.70
C LEU A 275 -6.68 35.23 12.21
N GLU A 276 -6.85 36.17 11.27
CA GLU A 276 -5.79 37.01 10.74
C GLU A 276 -5.22 37.97 11.83
N ASP A 277 -6.08 38.53 12.66
CA ASP A 277 -5.64 39.40 13.75
C ASP A 277 -4.86 38.63 14.81
N TYR A 278 -5.31 37.41 15.15
CA TYR A 278 -4.55 36.53 16.03
C TYR A 278 -3.19 36.17 15.43
N TRP A 279 -3.16 35.81 14.16
CA TRP A 279 -1.93 35.49 13.44
C TRP A 279 -0.95 36.70 13.42
N ARG A 280 -1.43 37.87 13.06
CA ARG A 280 -0.63 39.11 13.07
C ARG A 280 -0.09 39.44 14.44
N LYS A 281 -0.90 39.25 15.51
CA LYS A 281 -0.49 39.47 16.89
C LYS A 281 0.65 38.58 17.31
N ILE A 282 0.57 37.28 16.98
CA ILE A 282 1.62 36.32 17.29
C ILE A 282 2.91 36.61 16.54
N HIS A 283 2.84 36.92 15.24
CA HIS A 283 4.03 37.23 14.44
C HIS A 283 4.73 38.51 14.91
N ARG A 284 3.99 39.53 15.29
CA ARG A 284 4.59 40.73 15.87
C ARG A 284 5.30 40.46 17.20
N LYS A 285 4.88 39.45 17.95
CA LYS A 285 5.47 39.10 19.24
C LYS A 285 6.68 38.17 19.08
N CYS A 286 6.73 37.38 18.06
CA CYS A 286 7.78 36.35 17.85
C CYS A 286 8.86 36.81 16.83
N GLY A 287 8.68 37.87 16.11
CA GLY A 287 9.58 38.42 15.07
C GLY A 287 9.13 37.96 13.69
#